data_3b9e1b984e9e64ae87266803c819f54f
#
_entry.id   3b9e1b984e9e64ae87266803c819f54f
#
_cell.length_a   1.000
_cell.length_b   1.000
_cell.length_c   1.000
_cell.angle_alpha   90.00
_cell.angle_beta   90.00
_cell.angle_gamma   90.00
#
_symmetry.space_group_name_H-M   'P 1'
#
loop_
_entity.id
_entity.type
_entity.pdbx_description
1 polymer ?
#
loop_
_entity_poly.entity_id
_entity_poly.type
_entity_poly.pdbx_seq_one_letter_code
_entity_poly.pdbx_strand_id
1 'polypeptide(L)'
;MRGATHAKWVACAVTVALAASACGDDGDSGGSGDGAGIVRSSWGDPQSPVEPANTNEVQGGKVLDMIFRGLVRYDPETGEAQNMIAEDFETTDSQKFTVTLKDGWTFSNGEKVTAESFVDAWNYGAHIDNNQKNAPFFSNIKGYEDVHPASGEAKAETMSGLVVKDDLSFTVELTDKFSLWPDTLGYQAFSPLPQAFFDDHDAWLSKPVGNGPYTIESYTKGSEMKLRAWDGYEGPDKAQNGGVDLKVYTDNNTAYTDLIAGNLDLVDDVPAQQLRNVESDLGDRYINQPALIIQTLVFPMYDEKWSADGMEKVRRGLSMAINRDVITKEIFQETRTPAVDWTSPALGEKGGYKDICGDACKFDPDEAKKLIEEGGGLPGGKVTISSNVDTGSHRVWMDAVCNSINNALGGGTCTVNPIGTFADFRNQIGAEKFTGPFRAGWQADYPLIQNFLQPLYYTGASSNDGKFSSKEFDDLVDKANQETDPGTAIESFQQAEEILAEQMPAIPLWYQNGSAGYSENLSDVSLNQFSVPVYDQIKVN
;
A
#
# COMPACT_ATOMS: atom_id res chain seq x y z
N MET A 1 -19.81 -35.55 60.47
CA MET A 1 -20.11 -36.96 60.19
C MET A 1 -19.49 -37.20 58.85
N ARG A 2 -18.30 -37.80 58.85
CA ARG A 2 -17.97 -39.17 58.47
C ARG A 2 -18.55 -39.56 57.11
N GLY A 3 -17.80 -39.99 56.07
CA GLY A 3 -16.52 -40.67 56.08
C GLY A 3 -15.89 -40.79 54.71
N ALA A 4 -14.65 -41.13 54.75
CA ALA A 4 -13.73 -41.45 53.65
C ALA A 4 -13.96 -42.88 53.09
N THR A 5 -13.57 -43.12 51.85
CA THR A 5 -13.01 -44.42 51.43
C THR A 5 -12.22 -44.29 50.14
N HIS A 6 -10.98 -44.42 50.23
CA HIS A 6 -9.95 -45.36 49.73
C HIS A 6 -9.77 -45.58 48.23
N ALA A 7 -8.54 -45.31 47.88
CA ALA A 7 -7.76 -45.61 46.69
C ALA A 7 -7.78 -47.06 46.22
N LYS A 8 -7.57 -47.30 44.93
CA LYS A 8 -6.79 -48.46 44.43
C LYS A 8 -6.00 -48.07 43.19
N TRP A 9 -4.71 -48.16 43.31
CA TRP A 9 -3.70 -48.15 42.25
C TRP A 9 -3.79 -49.48 41.47
N VAL A 10 -3.74 -49.39 40.12
CA VAL A 10 -3.32 -50.52 39.28
C VAL A 10 -2.26 -49.98 38.33
N ALA A 11 -1.04 -50.44 38.57
CA ALA A 11 0.08 -50.33 37.67
C ALA A 11 -0.02 -51.46 36.61
N CYS A 12 0.05 -51.09 35.33
CA CYS A 12 0.37 -52.05 34.27
C CYS A 12 1.60 -51.53 33.53
N ALA A 13 2.69 -52.25 33.76
CA ALA A 13 3.89 -52.23 32.95
C ALA A 13 3.62 -52.95 31.62
N VAL A 14 3.96 -52.36 30.50
CA VAL A 14 4.09 -53.01 29.21
C VAL A 14 5.45 -52.68 28.61
N THR A 15 6.14 -53.72 28.33
CA THR A 15 7.51 -53.93 27.88
C THR A 15 7.77 -53.36 26.47
N VAL A 16 8.95 -52.77 26.34
CA VAL A 16 9.61 -52.38 25.09
C VAL A 16 9.98 -53.63 24.28
N ALA A 17 9.68 -53.63 23.00
CA ALA A 17 10.33 -54.48 22.02
C ALA A 17 10.90 -53.60 20.89
N LEU A 18 12.23 -53.48 20.91
CA LEU A 18 13.03 -53.01 19.78
C LEU A 18 13.04 -54.12 18.69
N ALA A 19 12.74 -53.72 17.47
CA ALA A 19 13.19 -54.46 16.30
C ALA A 19 13.83 -53.49 15.32
N ALA A 20 15.14 -53.55 15.26
CA ALA A 20 15.94 -52.96 14.18
C ALA A 20 15.86 -53.91 12.96
N SER A 21 15.62 -53.34 11.80
CA SER A 21 16.03 -53.96 10.55
C SER A 21 16.50 -52.89 9.58
N ALA A 22 17.76 -52.99 9.23
CA ALA A 22 18.50 -52.17 8.28
C ALA A 22 18.44 -52.80 6.87
N CYS A 23 18.88 -51.98 5.90
CA CYS A 23 19.19 -52.27 4.48
C CYS A 23 17.96 -52.28 3.56
N GLY A 24 17.90 -51.50 2.56
CA GLY A 24 18.79 -50.86 1.61
C GLY A 24 18.17 -51.02 0.25
N ASP A 25 18.10 -50.08 -0.55
CA ASP A 25 18.61 -50.13 -1.92
C ASP A 25 18.08 -48.97 -2.77
N ASP A 26 18.94 -48.54 -3.64
CA ASP A 26 18.78 -47.41 -4.56
C ASP A 26 17.58 -47.53 -5.49
N GLY A 27 16.91 -46.41 -5.69
CA GLY A 27 15.89 -46.23 -6.70
C GLY A 27 15.73 -44.74 -7.02
N ASP A 28 16.62 -44.24 -7.89
CA ASP A 28 16.45 -42.97 -8.59
C ASP A 28 15.07 -42.93 -9.27
N SER A 29 14.20 -42.04 -8.81
CA SER A 29 13.09 -41.54 -9.59
C SER A 29 12.88 -40.07 -9.26
N GLY A 30 13.32 -39.20 -10.19
CA GLY A 30 13.00 -37.81 -10.22
C GLY A 30 11.49 -37.59 -10.06
N GLY A 31 11.11 -37.05 -8.91
CA GLY A 31 9.76 -36.59 -8.55
C GLY A 31 9.87 -35.19 -8.03
N SER A 32 9.30 -34.32 -8.76
CA SER A 32 9.06 -32.92 -8.49
C SER A 32 8.54 -32.62 -7.08
N GLY A 33 9.11 -31.64 -6.40
CA GLY A 33 8.34 -30.69 -5.61
C GLY A 33 8.04 -30.99 -4.14
N ASP A 34 8.59 -32.02 -3.49
CA ASP A 34 8.21 -32.38 -2.10
C ASP A 34 9.29 -32.02 -1.05
N GLY A 35 10.10 -31.00 -1.32
CA GLY A 35 11.22 -30.59 -0.45
C GLY A 35 11.31 -29.10 -0.12
N ALA A 36 10.50 -28.26 -0.72
CA ALA A 36 10.53 -26.82 -0.42
C ALA A 36 9.76 -26.54 0.89
N GLY A 37 10.45 -25.95 1.87
CA GLY A 37 9.87 -25.65 3.18
C GLY A 37 8.71 -24.65 3.11
N ILE A 38 7.92 -24.58 4.18
CA ILE A 38 6.78 -23.66 4.32
C ILE A 38 7.22 -22.44 5.14
N VAL A 39 6.90 -21.24 4.63
CA VAL A 39 7.10 -19.96 5.34
C VAL A 39 5.96 -19.75 6.33
N ARG A 40 6.26 -19.61 7.63
CA ARG A 40 5.27 -19.26 8.66
C ARG A 40 5.33 -17.76 8.91
N SER A 41 4.30 -17.02 8.48
CA SER A 41 4.26 -15.55 8.56
C SER A 41 3.15 -15.05 9.49
N SER A 42 3.42 -13.95 10.21
CA SER A 42 2.36 -13.22 10.93
C SER A 42 1.36 -12.62 9.97
N TRP A 43 0.10 -12.57 10.39
CA TRP A 43 -0.99 -12.05 9.59
C TRP A 43 -2.16 -11.61 10.47
N GLY A 44 -3.05 -10.79 9.94
CA GLY A 44 -4.37 -10.50 10.49
C GLY A 44 -5.45 -11.03 9.57
N ASP A 45 -6.63 -11.36 10.08
CA ASP A 45 -7.76 -11.73 9.22
C ASP A 45 -8.14 -10.58 8.28
N PRO A 46 -8.48 -10.84 7.01
CA PRO A 46 -9.02 -9.84 6.12
C PRO A 46 -10.41 -9.38 6.59
N GLN A 47 -10.76 -8.15 6.29
CA GLN A 47 -12.05 -7.57 6.69
C GLN A 47 -13.24 -8.24 5.98
N SER A 48 -13.02 -8.70 4.75
CA SER A 48 -14.01 -9.31 3.86
C SER A 48 -13.42 -10.55 3.20
N PRO A 49 -14.22 -11.43 2.58
CA PRO A 49 -13.69 -12.44 1.68
C PRO A 49 -12.74 -11.83 0.65
N VAL A 50 -11.68 -12.56 0.32
CA VAL A 50 -10.63 -12.10 -0.58
C VAL A 50 -11.14 -12.10 -2.01
N GLU A 51 -11.29 -10.90 -2.60
CA GLU A 51 -11.85 -10.67 -3.94
C GLU A 51 -11.18 -9.44 -4.56
N PRO A 52 -10.64 -9.48 -5.78
CA PRO A 52 -9.82 -8.42 -6.36
C PRO A 52 -10.45 -7.01 -6.29
N ALA A 53 -11.67 -6.85 -6.76
CA ALA A 53 -12.34 -5.56 -6.78
C ALA A 53 -12.96 -5.15 -5.43
N ASN A 54 -13.04 -6.05 -4.43
CA ASN A 54 -13.64 -5.79 -3.11
C ASN A 54 -12.63 -5.69 -1.97
N THR A 55 -11.43 -6.22 -2.13
CA THR A 55 -10.37 -6.16 -1.14
C THR A 55 -9.63 -4.82 -1.28
N ASN A 56 -9.72 -3.97 -0.25
CA ASN A 56 -9.07 -2.66 -0.20
C ASN A 56 -8.24 -2.46 1.07
N GLU A 57 -7.76 -3.56 1.66
CA GLU A 57 -6.93 -3.55 2.86
C GLU A 57 -5.76 -4.52 2.72
N VAL A 58 -4.70 -4.27 3.51
CA VAL A 58 -3.39 -4.91 3.36
C VAL A 58 -3.45 -6.43 3.54
N GLN A 59 -4.25 -6.93 4.49
CA GLN A 59 -4.24 -8.35 4.84
C GLN A 59 -4.82 -9.23 3.73
N GLY A 60 -5.93 -8.81 3.13
CA GLY A 60 -6.48 -9.47 1.95
C GLY A 60 -5.62 -9.23 0.70
N GLY A 61 -5.04 -8.03 0.56
CA GLY A 61 -4.13 -7.69 -0.54
C GLY A 61 -2.91 -8.62 -0.60
N LYS A 62 -2.32 -8.98 0.53
CA LYS A 62 -1.22 -9.98 0.61
C LYS A 62 -1.60 -11.33 0.00
N VAL A 63 -2.83 -11.78 0.24
CA VAL A 63 -3.33 -13.04 -0.32
C VAL A 63 -3.55 -12.89 -1.82
N LEU A 64 -4.15 -11.78 -2.27
CA LEU A 64 -4.35 -11.52 -3.70
C LEU A 64 -3.03 -11.48 -4.47
N ASP A 65 -2.00 -10.84 -3.91
CA ASP A 65 -0.66 -10.80 -4.53
C ASP A 65 -0.04 -12.20 -4.71
N MET A 66 -0.35 -13.13 -3.83
CA MET A 66 0.11 -14.53 -3.94
C MET A 66 -0.70 -15.37 -4.95
N ILE A 67 -2.03 -15.14 -5.04
CA ILE A 67 -2.90 -16.01 -5.84
C ILE A 67 -3.29 -15.44 -7.19
N PHE A 68 -2.98 -14.16 -7.47
CA PHE A 68 -3.26 -13.53 -8.76
C PHE A 68 -2.02 -12.94 -9.40
N ARG A 69 -2.07 -12.84 -10.74
CA ARG A 69 -1.23 -12.00 -11.58
C ARG A 69 -2.12 -11.21 -12.51
N GLY A 70 -1.85 -9.89 -12.60
CA GLY A 70 -2.53 -8.96 -13.48
C GLY A 70 -1.82 -8.77 -14.82
N LEU A 71 -2.24 -7.76 -15.57
CA LEU A 71 -1.58 -7.35 -16.82
C LEU A 71 -0.14 -6.89 -16.55
N VAL A 72 0.06 -6.20 -15.44
CA VAL A 72 1.31 -5.59 -15.00
C VAL A 72 1.62 -6.08 -13.58
N ARG A 73 2.90 -6.19 -13.25
CA ARG A 73 3.42 -6.37 -11.89
C ARG A 73 4.46 -5.28 -11.63
N TYR A 74 4.51 -4.78 -10.41
CA TYR A 74 5.57 -3.86 -9.99
C TYR A 74 6.81 -4.64 -9.57
N ASP A 75 7.95 -4.23 -10.09
CA ASP A 75 9.23 -4.77 -9.64
C ASP A 75 9.40 -4.49 -8.15
N PRO A 76 9.66 -5.51 -7.31
CA PRO A 76 9.68 -5.31 -5.86
C PRO A 76 10.86 -4.49 -5.35
N GLU A 77 11.93 -4.32 -6.14
CA GLU A 77 13.09 -3.50 -5.75
C GLU A 77 12.97 -2.06 -6.25
N THR A 78 12.52 -1.89 -7.50
CA THR A 78 12.54 -0.58 -8.18
C THR A 78 11.19 0.11 -8.23
N GLY A 79 10.07 -0.60 -8.02
CA GLY A 79 8.72 -0.10 -8.21
C GLY A 79 8.29 0.01 -9.66
N GLU A 80 9.16 -0.32 -10.64
CA GLU A 80 8.83 -0.20 -12.06
C GLU A 80 7.70 -1.13 -12.47
N ALA A 81 6.75 -0.61 -13.24
CA ALA A 81 5.72 -1.40 -13.87
C ALA A 81 6.33 -2.31 -14.97
N GLN A 82 6.08 -3.60 -14.87
CA GLN A 82 6.57 -4.61 -15.81
C GLN A 82 5.38 -5.40 -16.38
N ASN A 83 5.37 -5.59 -17.70
CA ASN A 83 4.35 -6.40 -18.36
C ASN A 83 4.39 -7.85 -17.85
N MET A 84 3.34 -8.27 -17.14
CA MET A 84 3.21 -9.64 -16.63
C MET A 84 2.40 -10.50 -17.60
N ILE A 85 1.07 -10.40 -17.60
CA ILE A 85 0.21 -11.09 -18.58
C ILE A 85 0.10 -10.29 -19.87
N ALA A 86 0.19 -8.97 -19.82
CA ALA A 86 0.26 -8.16 -21.02
C ALA A 86 1.54 -8.47 -21.81
N GLU A 87 1.38 -8.68 -23.12
CA GLU A 87 2.49 -8.65 -24.07
C GLU A 87 2.82 -7.19 -24.42
N ASP A 88 1.79 -6.40 -24.73
CA ASP A 88 1.94 -5.01 -25.15
C ASP A 88 0.70 -4.16 -24.85
N PHE A 89 0.93 -2.84 -24.78
CA PHE A 89 -0.08 -1.79 -24.72
C PHE A 89 0.15 -0.81 -25.88
N GLU A 90 -0.60 -0.93 -26.95
CA GLU A 90 -0.49 -0.03 -28.10
C GLU A 90 -1.45 1.15 -27.98
N THR A 91 -0.95 2.36 -28.16
CA THR A 91 -1.74 3.59 -28.23
C THR A 91 -1.11 4.59 -29.20
N THR A 92 -1.92 5.46 -29.79
CA THR A 92 -1.46 6.59 -30.61
C THR A 92 -1.90 7.95 -30.05
N ASP A 93 -2.74 7.93 -29.03
CA ASP A 93 -3.38 9.14 -28.49
C ASP A 93 -3.44 9.19 -26.98
N SER A 94 -2.90 8.17 -26.29
CA SER A 94 -2.95 8.01 -24.82
C SER A 94 -4.36 7.96 -24.22
N GLN A 95 -5.38 7.76 -25.07
CA GLN A 95 -6.78 7.64 -24.66
C GLN A 95 -7.37 6.29 -25.04
N LYS A 96 -6.97 5.73 -26.19
CA LYS A 96 -7.40 4.41 -26.62
C LYS A 96 -6.21 3.47 -26.67
N PHE A 97 -6.28 2.42 -25.87
CA PHE A 97 -5.26 1.39 -25.78
C PHE A 97 -5.75 0.08 -26.39
N THR A 98 -4.90 -0.59 -27.14
CA THR A 98 -5.06 -2.00 -27.47
C THR A 98 -4.17 -2.80 -26.55
N VAL A 99 -4.77 -3.70 -25.78
CA VAL A 99 -4.06 -4.59 -24.87
C VAL A 99 -3.94 -5.94 -25.54
N THR A 100 -2.71 -6.44 -25.71
CA THR A 100 -2.41 -7.78 -26.21
C THR A 100 -1.90 -8.64 -25.08
N LEU A 101 -2.42 -9.86 -24.92
CA LEU A 101 -2.07 -10.81 -23.87
C LEU A 101 -1.05 -11.82 -24.37
N LYS A 102 -0.15 -12.26 -23.49
CA LYS A 102 0.70 -13.45 -23.68
C LYS A 102 -0.18 -14.69 -23.65
N ASP A 103 0.00 -15.60 -24.62
CA ASP A 103 -0.70 -16.89 -24.64
C ASP A 103 -0.15 -17.85 -23.56
N GLY A 104 -0.98 -18.78 -23.14
CA GLY A 104 -0.60 -19.89 -22.25
C GLY A 104 -0.91 -19.68 -20.77
N TRP A 105 -1.38 -18.52 -20.35
CA TRP A 105 -1.79 -18.30 -18.98
C TRP A 105 -3.09 -19.05 -18.63
N THR A 106 -3.10 -19.68 -17.45
CA THR A 106 -4.27 -20.43 -16.94
C THR A 106 -4.55 -20.07 -15.48
N PHE A 107 -5.78 -20.24 -15.07
CA PHE A 107 -6.16 -20.28 -13.66
C PHE A 107 -5.86 -21.65 -13.06
N SER A 108 -5.80 -21.71 -11.74
CA SER A 108 -5.46 -22.93 -11.00
C SER A 108 -6.50 -24.07 -11.13
N ASN A 109 -7.68 -23.79 -11.67
CA ASN A 109 -8.70 -24.78 -12.04
C ASN A 109 -8.57 -25.29 -13.49
N GLY A 110 -7.59 -24.76 -14.26
CA GLY A 110 -7.33 -25.14 -15.65
C GLY A 110 -8.06 -24.30 -16.68
N GLU A 111 -8.89 -23.34 -16.30
CA GLU A 111 -9.46 -22.36 -17.23
C GLU A 111 -8.36 -21.49 -17.81
N LYS A 112 -8.51 -21.05 -19.07
CA LYS A 112 -7.58 -20.12 -19.70
C LYS A 112 -7.81 -18.71 -19.21
N VAL A 113 -6.73 -17.93 -19.10
CA VAL A 113 -6.82 -16.47 -18.94
C VAL A 113 -6.97 -15.87 -20.34
N THR A 114 -8.05 -15.15 -20.57
CA THR A 114 -8.39 -14.53 -21.86
C THR A 114 -8.71 -13.06 -21.70
N ALA A 115 -8.91 -12.35 -22.80
CA ALA A 115 -9.39 -10.97 -22.81
C ALA A 115 -10.73 -10.82 -22.05
N GLU A 116 -11.64 -11.79 -22.18
CA GLU A 116 -12.91 -11.82 -21.44
C GLU A 116 -12.67 -11.90 -19.92
N SER A 117 -11.65 -12.66 -19.46
CA SER A 117 -11.31 -12.76 -18.03
C SER A 117 -11.02 -11.40 -17.39
N PHE A 118 -10.47 -10.44 -18.15
CA PHE A 118 -10.22 -9.07 -17.72
C PHE A 118 -11.46 -8.18 -17.90
N VAL A 119 -12.05 -8.19 -19.08
CA VAL A 119 -13.17 -7.30 -19.42
C VAL A 119 -14.37 -7.56 -18.53
N ASP A 120 -14.72 -8.82 -18.29
CA ASP A 120 -15.84 -9.19 -17.43
C ASP A 120 -15.55 -8.88 -15.96
N ALA A 121 -14.30 -9.14 -15.49
CA ALA A 121 -13.88 -8.78 -14.13
C ALA A 121 -13.97 -7.28 -13.88
N TRP A 122 -13.54 -6.45 -14.83
CA TRP A 122 -13.57 -4.99 -14.69
C TRP A 122 -14.99 -4.43 -14.77
N ASN A 123 -15.85 -4.97 -15.64
CA ASN A 123 -17.26 -4.61 -15.69
C ASN A 123 -17.96 -4.98 -14.36
N TYR A 124 -17.69 -6.18 -13.83
CA TYR A 124 -18.21 -6.60 -12.53
C TYR A 124 -17.72 -5.68 -11.41
N GLY A 125 -16.42 -5.39 -11.37
CA GLY A 125 -15.80 -4.52 -10.38
C GLY A 125 -16.31 -3.08 -10.41
N ALA A 126 -16.66 -2.57 -11.59
CA ALA A 126 -17.17 -1.23 -11.79
C ALA A 126 -18.67 -1.08 -11.48
N HIS A 127 -19.47 -2.15 -11.67
CA HIS A 127 -20.92 -2.04 -11.64
C HIS A 127 -21.46 -1.76 -10.21
N ILE A 128 -22.31 -0.74 -10.08
CA ILE A 128 -22.79 -0.24 -8.78
C ILE A 128 -23.52 -1.31 -7.97
N ASP A 129 -24.27 -2.20 -8.61
CA ASP A 129 -25.06 -3.24 -7.93
C ASP A 129 -24.19 -4.30 -7.24
N ASN A 130 -22.92 -4.46 -7.66
CA ASN A 130 -21.97 -5.40 -7.07
C ASN A 130 -21.28 -4.85 -5.82
N ASN A 131 -21.47 -3.56 -5.49
CA ASN A 131 -20.96 -2.90 -4.28
C ASN A 131 -19.46 -3.11 -4.03
N GLN A 132 -18.66 -3.13 -5.10
CA GLN A 132 -17.24 -3.36 -5.01
C GLN A 132 -16.51 -2.12 -4.50
N LYS A 133 -15.67 -2.27 -3.47
CA LYS A 133 -14.98 -1.14 -2.80
C LYS A 133 -13.97 -0.44 -3.70
N ASN A 134 -13.38 -1.17 -4.63
CA ASN A 134 -12.38 -0.67 -5.59
C ASN A 134 -13.02 -0.20 -6.92
N ALA A 135 -14.34 -0.10 -7.02
CA ALA A 135 -15.02 0.40 -8.21
C ALA A 135 -14.44 1.74 -8.73
N PRO A 136 -14.04 2.71 -7.88
CA PRO A 136 -13.49 3.98 -8.34
C PRO A 136 -12.20 3.86 -9.20
N PHE A 137 -11.45 2.75 -9.11
CA PHE A 137 -10.26 2.53 -9.94
C PHE A 137 -10.58 2.40 -11.44
N PHE A 138 -11.82 2.05 -11.79
CA PHE A 138 -12.28 1.97 -13.17
C PHE A 138 -12.83 3.30 -13.72
N SER A 139 -12.85 4.37 -12.90
CA SER A 139 -13.49 5.65 -13.26
C SER A 139 -12.91 6.36 -14.48
N ASN A 140 -11.66 6.06 -14.84
CA ASN A 140 -11.04 6.57 -16.05
C ASN A 140 -11.52 5.88 -17.33
N ILE A 141 -12.23 4.74 -17.23
CA ILE A 141 -12.71 3.98 -18.38
C ILE A 141 -14.04 4.57 -18.85
N LYS A 142 -14.15 4.85 -20.13
CA LYS A 142 -15.37 5.40 -20.75
C LYS A 142 -16.59 4.52 -20.50
N GLY A 143 -17.66 5.12 -20.06
CA GLY A 143 -18.90 4.42 -19.69
C GLY A 143 -18.97 4.01 -18.21
N TYR A 144 -17.95 4.31 -17.40
CA TYR A 144 -18.00 4.07 -15.97
C TYR A 144 -19.21 4.73 -15.29
N GLU A 145 -19.52 5.99 -15.60
CA GLU A 145 -20.67 6.71 -15.03
C GLU A 145 -22.03 6.10 -15.42
N ASP A 146 -22.08 5.32 -16.50
CA ASP A 146 -23.31 4.64 -16.91
C ASP A 146 -23.54 3.35 -16.12
N VAL A 147 -22.49 2.65 -15.71
CA VAL A 147 -22.55 1.45 -14.85
C VAL A 147 -22.47 1.80 -13.35
N HIS A 148 -21.88 2.96 -13.00
CA HIS A 148 -21.69 3.43 -11.63
C HIS A 148 -22.08 4.91 -11.47
N PRO A 149 -23.35 5.27 -11.62
CA PRO A 149 -23.79 6.65 -11.48
C PRO A 149 -23.64 7.13 -10.03
N ALA A 150 -23.34 8.44 -9.84
CA ALA A 150 -23.23 9.05 -8.51
C ALA A 150 -24.55 8.97 -7.70
N SER A 151 -25.68 8.71 -8.38
CA SER A 151 -26.99 8.47 -7.76
C SER A 151 -27.94 7.77 -8.74
N GLY A 152 -28.81 6.91 -8.22
CA GLY A 152 -29.80 6.16 -9.01
C GLY A 152 -29.27 4.79 -9.45
N GLU A 153 -29.98 4.18 -10.40
CA GLU A 153 -29.67 2.86 -10.95
C GLU A 153 -28.68 2.96 -12.12
N ALA A 154 -27.92 1.90 -12.38
CA ALA A 154 -27.08 1.79 -13.55
C ALA A 154 -27.89 1.97 -14.84
N LYS A 155 -27.33 2.63 -15.84
CA LYS A 155 -27.94 2.85 -17.17
C LYS A 155 -27.45 1.84 -18.21
N ALA A 156 -26.36 1.12 -17.90
CA ALA A 156 -25.75 0.11 -18.74
C ALA A 156 -25.22 -1.03 -17.88
N GLU A 157 -25.12 -2.22 -18.46
CA GLU A 157 -24.56 -3.42 -17.82
C GLU A 157 -23.02 -3.44 -17.88
N THR A 158 -22.43 -2.77 -18.89
CA THR A 158 -21.00 -2.77 -19.15
C THR A 158 -20.49 -1.39 -19.54
N MET A 159 -19.21 -1.14 -19.26
CA MET A 159 -18.51 0.08 -19.68
C MET A 159 -18.29 0.07 -21.20
N SER A 160 -18.75 1.13 -21.89
CA SER A 160 -18.66 1.26 -23.35
C SER A 160 -17.22 1.35 -23.87
N GLY A 161 -16.27 1.69 -23.01
CA GLY A 161 -14.84 1.77 -23.32
C GLY A 161 -14.14 0.40 -23.43
N LEU A 162 -14.76 -0.69 -22.96
CA LEU A 162 -14.18 -2.03 -22.99
C LEU A 162 -14.73 -2.84 -24.16
N VAL A 163 -13.85 -3.35 -25.01
CA VAL A 163 -14.26 -4.16 -26.17
C VAL A 163 -13.29 -5.31 -26.41
N VAL A 164 -13.75 -6.54 -26.20
CA VAL A 164 -13.02 -7.76 -26.59
C VAL A 164 -12.89 -7.83 -28.11
N LYS A 165 -11.71 -8.12 -28.61
CA LYS A 165 -11.41 -8.32 -30.03
C LYS A 165 -11.32 -9.80 -30.37
N ASP A 166 -10.57 -10.55 -29.59
CA ASP A 166 -10.39 -11.99 -29.64
C ASP A 166 -9.92 -12.50 -28.26
N ASP A 167 -9.61 -13.79 -28.14
CA ASP A 167 -9.22 -14.42 -26.87
C ASP A 167 -8.01 -13.75 -26.19
N LEU A 168 -7.11 -13.14 -26.97
CA LEU A 168 -5.85 -12.57 -26.49
C LEU A 168 -5.77 -11.05 -26.69
N SER A 169 -6.84 -10.38 -27.12
CA SER A 169 -6.79 -8.93 -27.29
C SER A 169 -8.12 -8.23 -27.00
N PHE A 170 -8.01 -7.06 -26.39
CA PHE A 170 -9.14 -6.17 -26.15
C PHE A 170 -8.71 -4.70 -26.24
N THR A 171 -9.66 -3.79 -26.39
CA THR A 171 -9.40 -2.36 -26.36
C THR A 171 -10.02 -1.72 -25.14
N VAL A 172 -9.30 -0.72 -24.62
CA VAL A 172 -9.77 0.16 -23.56
C VAL A 172 -9.77 1.59 -24.08
N GLU A 173 -10.91 2.26 -24.03
CA GLU A 173 -11.04 3.69 -24.31
C GLU A 173 -11.26 4.42 -22.98
N LEU A 174 -10.35 5.33 -22.64
CA LEU A 174 -10.45 6.17 -21.45
C LEU A 174 -11.35 7.39 -21.71
N THR A 175 -11.88 7.98 -20.65
CA THR A 175 -12.64 9.23 -20.72
C THR A 175 -11.75 10.38 -21.19
N ASP A 176 -10.54 10.46 -20.64
CA ASP A 176 -9.53 11.47 -20.97
C ASP A 176 -8.20 10.79 -21.29
N LYS A 177 -7.27 11.55 -21.83
CA LYS A 177 -5.92 11.05 -22.11
C LYS A 177 -5.18 10.79 -20.79
N PHE A 178 -4.49 9.64 -20.72
CA PHE A 178 -3.65 9.29 -19.59
C PHE A 178 -2.56 8.30 -20.05
N SER A 179 -1.38 8.83 -20.40
CA SER A 179 -0.27 8.02 -20.95
C SER A 179 0.28 6.98 -19.98
N LEU A 180 0.26 7.29 -18.68
CA LEU A 180 0.73 6.38 -17.61
C LEU A 180 -0.35 5.39 -17.14
N TRP A 181 -1.52 5.35 -17.81
CA TRP A 181 -2.58 4.42 -17.45
C TRP A 181 -2.14 2.95 -17.40
N PRO A 182 -1.32 2.41 -18.32
CA PRO A 182 -0.86 1.03 -18.23
C PRO A 182 -0.13 0.72 -16.93
N ASP A 183 0.63 1.68 -16.39
CA ASP A 183 1.39 1.49 -15.15
C ASP A 183 0.50 1.41 -13.90
N THR A 184 -0.76 1.83 -13.99
CA THR A 184 -1.73 1.68 -12.89
C THR A 184 -2.30 0.27 -12.76
N LEU A 185 -2.16 -0.56 -13.81
CA LEU A 185 -2.81 -1.87 -13.95
C LEU A 185 -2.16 -3.00 -13.13
N GLY A 186 -1.11 -2.68 -12.38
CA GLY A 186 -0.54 -3.56 -11.37
C GLY A 186 -1.36 -3.61 -10.07
N TYR A 187 -2.33 -2.70 -9.89
CA TYR A 187 -3.20 -2.72 -8.72
C TYR A 187 -4.18 -3.89 -8.79
N GLN A 188 -4.39 -4.56 -7.66
CA GLN A 188 -5.13 -5.83 -7.57
C GLN A 188 -6.57 -5.78 -8.12
N ALA A 189 -7.22 -4.62 -8.13
CA ALA A 189 -8.57 -4.47 -8.69
C ALA A 189 -8.65 -4.84 -10.18
N PHE A 190 -7.54 -4.73 -10.90
CA PHE A 190 -7.44 -5.05 -12.33
C PHE A 190 -7.07 -6.52 -12.62
N SER A 191 -7.05 -7.39 -11.63
CA SER A 191 -6.81 -8.83 -11.82
C SER A 191 -7.90 -9.48 -12.66
N PRO A 192 -7.55 -10.52 -13.46
CA PRO A 192 -8.54 -11.30 -14.21
C PRO A 192 -9.34 -12.21 -13.30
N LEU A 193 -10.56 -12.57 -13.69
CA LEU A 193 -11.41 -13.54 -12.99
C LEU A 193 -11.76 -14.72 -13.91
N PRO A 194 -11.79 -15.96 -13.36
CA PRO A 194 -12.21 -17.15 -14.11
C PRO A 194 -13.73 -17.16 -14.31
N GLN A 195 -14.23 -17.91 -15.31
CA GLN A 195 -15.66 -18.11 -15.52
C GLN A 195 -16.34 -18.71 -14.27
N ALA A 196 -15.64 -19.55 -13.52
CA ALA A 196 -16.11 -20.13 -12.27
C ALA A 196 -16.53 -19.08 -11.22
N PHE A 197 -15.98 -17.86 -11.25
CA PHE A 197 -16.41 -16.74 -10.40
C PHE A 197 -17.84 -16.30 -10.74
N PHE A 198 -18.14 -16.19 -12.03
CA PHE A 198 -19.45 -15.73 -12.53
C PHE A 198 -20.52 -16.83 -12.46
N ASP A 199 -20.11 -18.10 -12.54
CA ASP A 199 -21.02 -19.25 -12.46
C ASP A 199 -21.55 -19.48 -11.05
N ASP A 200 -20.71 -19.34 -10.01
CA ASP A 200 -21.09 -19.50 -8.59
C ASP A 200 -20.16 -18.66 -7.69
N HIS A 201 -20.52 -17.39 -7.50
CA HIS A 201 -19.74 -16.43 -6.71
C HIS A 201 -19.54 -16.86 -5.25
N ASP A 202 -20.58 -17.39 -4.60
CA ASP A 202 -20.51 -17.83 -3.20
C ASP A 202 -19.55 -19.03 -3.04
N ALA A 203 -19.61 -19.97 -3.97
CA ALA A 203 -18.68 -21.11 -3.99
C ALA A 203 -17.25 -20.64 -4.23
N TRP A 204 -17.04 -19.71 -5.17
CA TRP A 204 -15.73 -19.13 -5.45
C TRP A 204 -15.17 -18.36 -4.25
N LEU A 205 -15.96 -17.53 -3.55
CA LEU A 205 -15.53 -16.82 -2.34
C LEU A 205 -15.06 -17.75 -1.21
N SER A 206 -15.60 -18.97 -1.16
CA SER A 206 -15.21 -19.97 -0.15
C SER A 206 -13.81 -20.56 -0.42
N LYS A 207 -13.39 -20.62 -1.68
CA LYS A 207 -12.08 -21.07 -2.14
C LYS A 207 -11.72 -20.38 -3.45
N PRO A 208 -11.18 -19.14 -3.38
CA PRO A 208 -10.81 -18.37 -4.56
C PRO A 208 -9.86 -19.13 -5.49
N VAL A 209 -10.19 -19.10 -6.78
CA VAL A 209 -9.37 -19.62 -7.88
C VAL A 209 -8.68 -18.44 -8.52
N GLY A 210 -7.36 -18.42 -8.50
CA GLY A 210 -6.53 -17.40 -9.11
C GLY A 210 -5.58 -17.99 -10.15
N ASN A 211 -4.71 -17.16 -10.70
CA ASN A 211 -3.73 -17.47 -11.73
C ASN A 211 -2.28 -17.16 -11.29
N GLY A 212 -2.06 -16.95 -10.00
CA GLY A 212 -0.76 -16.65 -9.40
C GLY A 212 0.01 -17.90 -8.97
N PRO A 213 1.22 -17.72 -8.39
CA PRO A 213 2.12 -18.82 -8.01
C PRO A 213 1.65 -19.67 -6.83
N TYR A 214 0.60 -19.24 -6.11
CA TYR A 214 0.04 -20.00 -4.97
C TYR A 214 -1.44 -20.24 -5.14
N THR A 215 -1.92 -21.30 -4.44
CA THR A 215 -3.35 -21.62 -4.27
C THR A 215 -3.68 -21.68 -2.79
N ILE A 216 -4.92 -21.35 -2.42
CA ILE A 216 -5.42 -21.48 -1.06
C ILE A 216 -5.75 -22.96 -0.81
N GLU A 217 -5.01 -23.58 0.11
CA GLU A 217 -5.29 -24.94 0.59
C GLU A 217 -6.45 -24.93 1.59
N SER A 218 -6.38 -24.05 2.60
CA SER A 218 -7.39 -23.93 3.64
C SER A 218 -7.38 -22.53 4.28
N TYR A 219 -8.53 -22.11 4.81
CA TYR A 219 -8.67 -20.91 5.63
C TYR A 219 -9.55 -21.20 6.84
N THR A 220 -9.02 -20.90 8.03
CA THR A 220 -9.75 -20.95 9.30
C THR A 220 -9.71 -19.55 9.92
N LYS A 221 -10.82 -18.81 9.83
CA LYS A 221 -10.94 -17.45 10.33
C LYS A 221 -10.55 -17.36 11.80
N GLY A 222 -9.75 -16.36 12.15
CA GLY A 222 -9.22 -16.15 13.51
C GLY A 222 -8.05 -17.07 13.87
N SER A 223 -7.55 -17.89 12.94
CA SER A 223 -6.48 -18.85 13.19
C SER A 223 -5.37 -18.80 12.14
N GLU A 224 -5.63 -19.31 10.95
CA GLU A 224 -4.63 -19.38 9.89
C GLU A 224 -5.23 -19.53 8.50
N MET A 225 -4.48 -19.06 7.49
CA MET A 225 -4.68 -19.40 6.09
C MET A 225 -3.45 -20.11 5.56
N LYS A 226 -3.63 -21.23 4.87
CA LYS A 226 -2.55 -22.02 4.25
C LYS A 226 -2.59 -21.85 2.75
N LEU A 227 -1.49 -21.37 2.20
CA LEU A 227 -1.26 -21.30 0.77
C LEU A 227 -0.18 -22.29 0.37
N ARG A 228 -0.30 -22.89 -0.82
CA ARG A 228 0.68 -23.84 -1.36
C ARG A 228 1.13 -23.37 -2.73
N ALA A 229 2.41 -23.54 -2.98
CA ALA A 229 2.96 -23.29 -4.31
C ALA A 229 2.18 -24.13 -5.33
N TRP A 230 1.84 -23.51 -6.43
CA TRP A 230 1.08 -24.17 -7.49
C TRP A 230 2.01 -24.70 -8.58
N ASP A 231 2.14 -26.03 -8.69
CA ASP A 231 3.01 -26.69 -9.66
C ASP A 231 2.64 -26.37 -11.13
N GLY A 232 1.37 -26.06 -11.38
CA GLY A 232 0.87 -25.66 -12.70
C GLY A 232 1.14 -24.21 -13.10
N TYR A 233 1.78 -23.43 -12.24
CA TYR A 233 2.12 -22.04 -12.55
C TYR A 233 3.28 -21.95 -13.56
N GLU A 234 3.04 -21.31 -14.69
CA GLU A 234 4.02 -21.17 -15.79
C GLU A 234 4.62 -19.75 -15.90
N GLY A 235 4.21 -18.83 -15.03
CA GLY A 235 4.72 -17.45 -14.99
C GLY A 235 6.21 -17.37 -14.60
N PRO A 236 6.85 -16.21 -14.79
CA PRO A 236 8.30 -16.03 -14.57
C PRO A 236 8.71 -16.02 -13.10
N ASP A 237 7.79 -15.73 -12.19
CA ASP A 237 7.99 -15.53 -10.74
C ASP A 237 7.43 -16.71 -9.93
N LYS A 238 7.86 -17.93 -10.28
CA LYS A 238 7.51 -19.17 -9.55
C LYS A 238 7.96 -19.08 -8.10
N ALA A 239 7.10 -19.58 -7.20
CA ALA A 239 7.44 -19.67 -5.79
C ALA A 239 8.75 -20.41 -5.53
N GLN A 240 9.63 -19.83 -4.72
CA GLN A 240 10.90 -20.43 -4.29
C GLN A 240 10.78 -21.27 -3.00
N ASN A 241 9.55 -21.41 -2.48
CA ASN A 241 9.20 -22.21 -1.30
C ASN A 241 7.98 -23.08 -1.59
N GLY A 242 7.66 -24.01 -0.69
CA GLY A 242 6.53 -24.93 -0.85
C GLY A 242 5.17 -24.31 -0.50
N GLY A 243 5.16 -23.10 0.09
CA GLY A 243 3.94 -22.43 0.49
C GLY A 243 4.14 -21.47 1.66
N VAL A 244 3.03 -20.83 2.05
CA VAL A 244 2.98 -19.87 3.15
C VAL A 244 1.84 -20.21 4.09
N ASP A 245 2.13 -20.35 5.37
CA ASP A 245 1.14 -20.45 6.45
C ASP A 245 1.01 -19.05 7.10
N LEU A 246 -0.06 -18.32 6.78
CA LEU A 246 -0.39 -17.03 7.35
C LEU A 246 -1.09 -17.26 8.69
N LYS A 247 -0.41 -16.95 9.79
CA LYS A 247 -0.93 -17.16 11.16
C LYS A 247 -1.51 -15.89 11.73
N VAL A 248 -2.74 -15.97 12.23
CA VAL A 248 -3.45 -14.80 12.76
C VAL A 248 -2.92 -14.43 14.14
N TYR A 249 -2.43 -13.19 14.25
CA TYR A 249 -2.06 -12.56 15.51
C TYR A 249 -2.92 -11.30 15.72
N THR A 250 -3.41 -11.13 16.94
CA THR A 250 -4.11 -9.92 17.37
C THR A 250 -3.19 -8.94 18.12
N ASP A 251 -1.94 -9.36 18.39
CA ASP A 251 -0.90 -8.57 19.03
C ASP A 251 0.47 -8.88 18.39
N ASN A 252 1.07 -7.89 17.75
CA ASN A 252 2.36 -8.01 17.08
C ASN A 252 3.52 -8.31 18.05
N ASN A 253 3.41 -7.95 19.35
CA ASN A 253 4.42 -8.34 20.35
C ASN A 253 4.45 -9.87 20.55
N THR A 254 3.29 -10.52 20.49
CA THR A 254 3.21 -11.98 20.55
C THR A 254 3.82 -12.61 19.31
N ALA A 255 3.53 -12.08 18.11
CA ALA A 255 4.15 -12.53 16.86
C ALA A 255 5.68 -12.38 16.90
N TYR A 256 6.19 -11.25 17.38
CA TYR A 256 7.63 -11.02 17.52
C TYR A 256 8.26 -12.00 18.52
N THR A 257 7.60 -12.26 19.64
CA THR A 257 8.08 -13.25 20.63
C THR A 257 8.15 -14.66 20.02
N ASP A 258 7.17 -15.05 19.21
CA ASP A 258 7.15 -16.32 18.50
C ASP A 258 8.23 -16.40 17.42
N LEU A 259 8.54 -15.28 16.74
CA LEU A 259 9.68 -15.19 15.82
C LEU A 259 11.01 -15.49 16.54
N ILE A 260 11.25 -14.81 17.67
CA ILE A 260 12.49 -15.01 18.45
C ILE A 260 12.58 -16.43 19.05
N ALA A 261 11.44 -17.02 19.37
CA ALA A 261 11.36 -18.41 19.88
C ALA A 261 11.47 -19.49 18.76
N GLY A 262 11.47 -19.11 17.48
CA GLY A 262 11.51 -20.03 16.34
C GLY A 262 10.17 -20.69 16.00
N ASN A 263 9.06 -20.21 16.57
CA ASN A 263 7.70 -20.67 16.28
C ASN A 263 7.10 -20.01 15.02
N LEU A 264 7.67 -18.88 14.61
CA LEU A 264 7.31 -18.09 13.44
C LEU A 264 8.57 -17.81 12.62
N ASP A 265 8.45 -17.59 11.31
CA ASP A 265 9.59 -17.32 10.44
C ASP A 265 9.66 -15.87 9.99
N LEU A 266 8.51 -15.16 9.93
CA LEU A 266 8.43 -13.79 9.41
C LEU A 266 7.39 -12.98 10.19
N VAL A 267 7.80 -11.78 10.61
CA VAL A 267 6.92 -10.71 11.12
C VAL A 267 7.12 -9.49 10.21
N ASP A 268 6.06 -9.02 9.59
CA ASP A 268 6.09 -7.93 8.61
C ASP A 268 5.65 -6.56 9.16
N ASP A 269 5.51 -6.47 10.48
CA ASP A 269 5.30 -5.23 11.22
C ASP A 269 5.92 -5.38 12.62
N VAL A 270 7.19 -4.98 12.74
CA VAL A 270 7.92 -5.05 14.01
C VAL A 270 7.33 -4.04 15.00
N PRO A 271 6.82 -4.49 16.16
CA PRO A 271 6.17 -3.61 17.11
C PRO A 271 7.13 -2.58 17.72
N ALA A 272 6.66 -1.35 17.92
CA ALA A 272 7.46 -0.23 18.40
C ALA A 272 8.17 -0.51 19.74
N GLN A 273 7.60 -1.36 20.60
CA GLN A 273 8.19 -1.76 21.86
C GLN A 273 9.48 -2.57 21.70
N GLN A 274 9.63 -3.25 20.57
CA GLN A 274 10.78 -4.11 20.28
C GLN A 274 11.90 -3.41 19.49
N LEU A 275 11.64 -2.24 18.92
CA LEU A 275 12.61 -1.51 18.07
C LEU A 275 13.96 -1.25 18.75
N ARG A 276 13.98 -1.09 20.09
CA ARG A 276 15.23 -0.89 20.84
C ARG A 276 16.14 -2.12 20.87
N ASN A 277 15.55 -3.30 20.70
CA ASN A 277 16.26 -4.57 20.79
C ASN A 277 16.40 -5.25 19.42
N VAL A 278 15.68 -4.80 18.41
CA VAL A 278 15.54 -5.48 17.12
C VAL A 278 16.88 -5.76 16.43
N GLU A 279 17.81 -4.80 16.46
CA GLU A 279 19.16 -5.00 15.90
C GLU A 279 19.96 -6.05 16.68
N SER A 280 19.82 -6.11 18.02
CA SER A 280 20.48 -7.14 18.82
C SER A 280 19.86 -8.52 18.67
N ASP A 281 18.54 -8.58 18.41
CA ASP A 281 17.80 -9.83 18.28
C ASP A 281 17.90 -10.43 16.87
N LEU A 282 17.90 -9.59 15.86
CA LEU A 282 17.79 -10.01 14.46
C LEU A 282 19.01 -9.67 13.61
N GLY A 283 19.78 -8.61 13.94
CA GLY A 283 20.89 -8.14 13.11
C GLY A 283 20.45 -7.84 11.67
N ASP A 284 21.14 -8.40 10.69
CA ASP A 284 20.83 -8.23 9.26
C ASP A 284 19.47 -8.82 8.83
N ARG A 285 18.78 -9.52 9.72
CA ARG A 285 17.44 -10.07 9.50
C ARG A 285 16.32 -9.08 9.86
N TYR A 286 16.67 -7.86 10.22
CA TYR A 286 15.75 -6.75 10.36
C TYR A 286 15.75 -5.89 9.10
N ILE A 287 14.58 -5.72 8.49
CA ILE A 287 14.37 -4.85 7.33
C ILE A 287 13.71 -3.56 7.81
N ASN A 288 14.24 -2.42 7.41
CA ASN A 288 13.67 -1.10 7.68
C ASN A 288 13.96 -0.19 6.49
N GLN A 289 12.96 0.05 5.65
CA GLN A 289 13.12 0.80 4.41
C GLN A 289 11.89 1.67 4.12
N PRO A 290 12.04 2.83 3.44
CA PRO A 290 10.91 3.65 3.03
C PRO A 290 9.89 2.88 2.20
N ALA A 291 8.60 3.12 2.48
CA ALA A 291 7.46 2.62 1.71
C ALA A 291 6.76 3.76 0.97
N LEU A 292 5.80 3.43 0.10
CA LEU A 292 4.98 4.40 -0.63
C LEU A 292 3.95 5.10 0.28
N ILE A 293 4.41 5.55 1.46
CA ILE A 293 3.56 6.20 2.46
C ILE A 293 4.21 7.50 2.92
N ILE A 294 3.49 8.59 2.77
CA ILE A 294 3.93 9.91 3.26
C ILE A 294 2.98 10.44 4.33
N GLN A 295 3.54 11.17 5.29
CA GLN A 295 2.80 11.96 6.26
C GLN A 295 3.09 13.44 6.03
N THR A 296 2.02 14.26 6.02
CA THR A 296 2.11 15.69 5.80
C THR A 296 1.32 16.48 6.85
N LEU A 297 1.59 17.78 6.93
CA LEU A 297 0.71 18.77 7.56
C LEU A 297 0.11 19.66 6.46
N VAL A 298 -1.17 19.48 6.20
CA VAL A 298 -1.92 20.22 5.17
C VAL A 298 -2.44 21.54 5.75
N PHE A 299 -2.26 22.63 5.03
CA PHE A 299 -2.83 23.93 5.40
C PHE A 299 -4.28 24.06 4.90
N PRO A 300 -5.17 24.66 5.70
CA PRO A 300 -6.55 24.91 5.28
C PRO A 300 -6.60 26.10 4.30
N MET A 301 -6.34 25.83 3.01
CA MET A 301 -6.27 26.87 1.98
C MET A 301 -7.62 27.53 1.70
N TYR A 302 -8.72 26.98 2.21
CA TYR A 302 -10.05 27.60 2.24
C TYR A 302 -10.15 28.75 3.26
N ASP A 303 -9.19 28.90 4.19
CA ASP A 303 -9.09 30.03 5.12
C ASP A 303 -8.09 31.06 4.57
N GLU A 304 -8.56 32.27 4.25
CA GLU A 304 -7.73 33.38 3.71
C GLU A 304 -6.50 33.68 4.57
N LYS A 305 -6.52 33.36 5.87
CA LYS A 305 -5.36 33.49 6.76
C LYS A 305 -4.18 32.63 6.34
N TRP A 306 -4.41 31.58 5.56
CA TRP A 306 -3.37 30.68 5.08
C TRP A 306 -3.16 30.77 3.57
N SER A 307 -4.15 31.24 2.79
CA SER A 307 -4.09 31.30 1.32
C SER A 307 -3.79 32.71 0.74
N ALA A 308 -3.78 33.74 1.58
CA ALA A 308 -3.44 35.09 1.12
C ALA A 308 -2.00 35.19 0.58
N ASP A 309 -1.78 36.17 -0.31
CA ASP A 309 -0.46 36.47 -0.87
C ASP A 309 0.59 36.70 0.22
N GLY A 310 1.77 36.10 0.06
CA GLY A 310 2.86 36.19 1.03
C GLY A 310 2.83 35.06 2.08
N MET A 311 1.69 34.38 2.26
CA MET A 311 1.57 33.27 3.24
C MET A 311 2.35 32.02 2.83
N GLU A 312 2.75 31.87 1.57
CA GLU A 312 3.67 30.81 1.13
C GLU A 312 5.01 30.90 1.88
N LYS A 313 5.51 32.10 2.19
CA LYS A 313 6.72 32.30 3.01
C LYS A 313 6.49 31.83 4.45
N VAL A 314 5.32 32.13 5.02
CA VAL A 314 4.96 31.68 6.37
C VAL A 314 4.88 30.16 6.44
N ARG A 315 4.26 29.50 5.45
CA ARG A 315 4.14 28.04 5.38
C ARG A 315 5.51 27.39 5.20
N ARG A 316 6.39 27.92 4.33
CA ARG A 316 7.78 27.47 4.16
C ARG A 316 8.60 27.67 5.44
N GLY A 317 8.49 28.83 6.09
CA GLY A 317 9.15 29.08 7.37
C GLY A 317 8.71 28.10 8.48
N LEU A 318 7.41 27.74 8.53
CA LEU A 318 6.94 26.70 9.46
C LEU A 318 7.56 25.33 9.15
N SER A 319 7.73 24.98 7.88
CA SER A 319 8.41 23.74 7.48
C SER A 319 9.86 23.71 7.96
N MET A 320 10.60 24.82 7.80
CA MET A 320 12.01 24.96 8.22
C MET A 320 12.17 25.02 9.76
N ALA A 321 11.09 25.29 10.52
CA ALA A 321 11.08 25.25 11.98
C ALA A 321 10.94 23.82 12.56
N ILE A 322 10.73 22.80 11.71
CA ILE A 322 10.52 21.40 12.11
C ILE A 322 11.81 20.61 11.94
N ASN A 323 12.41 20.15 13.02
CA ASN A 323 13.58 19.28 12.99
C ASN A 323 13.16 17.81 12.80
N ARG A 324 13.01 17.43 11.52
CA ARG A 324 12.55 16.10 11.10
C ARG A 324 13.51 15.00 11.58
N ASP A 325 14.82 15.23 11.45
CA ASP A 325 15.85 14.23 11.81
C ASP A 325 15.77 13.86 13.30
N VAL A 326 15.64 14.85 14.17
CA VAL A 326 15.48 14.60 15.61
C VAL A 326 14.17 13.87 15.90
N ILE A 327 13.08 14.26 15.25
CA ILE A 327 11.77 13.65 15.50
C ILE A 327 11.76 12.20 14.99
N THR A 328 12.25 11.92 13.78
CA THR A 328 12.28 10.56 13.25
C THR A 328 13.18 9.65 14.07
N LYS A 329 14.31 10.16 14.55
CA LYS A 329 15.22 9.41 15.40
C LYS A 329 14.67 9.16 16.82
N GLU A 330 14.26 10.21 17.54
CA GLU A 330 13.95 10.10 18.96
C GLU A 330 12.51 9.60 19.24
N ILE A 331 11.56 9.91 18.35
CA ILE A 331 10.14 9.52 18.52
C ILE A 331 9.84 8.23 17.78
N PHE A 332 10.33 8.09 16.54
CA PHE A 332 10.01 6.96 15.69
C PHE A 332 11.11 5.90 15.63
N GLN A 333 12.25 6.11 16.29
CA GLN A 333 13.37 5.15 16.33
C GLN A 333 13.75 4.69 14.92
N GLU A 334 13.84 5.68 14.00
CA GLU A 334 14.22 5.50 12.58
C GLU A 334 13.25 4.64 11.74
N THR A 335 12.05 4.31 12.24
CA THR A 335 10.98 3.69 11.44
C THR A 335 10.22 4.70 10.57
N ARG A 336 10.75 5.91 10.47
CA ARG A 336 10.32 6.97 9.56
C ARG A 336 11.56 7.64 9.00
N THR A 337 11.52 7.95 7.72
CA THR A 337 12.59 8.70 7.02
C THR A 337 12.14 10.15 6.84
N PRO A 338 12.96 11.16 7.20
CA PRO A 338 12.64 12.57 6.97
C PRO A 338 12.23 12.82 5.52
N ALA A 339 11.09 13.49 5.31
CA ALA A 339 10.64 13.78 3.96
C ALA A 339 11.37 15.00 3.38
N VAL A 340 11.78 14.87 2.12
CA VAL A 340 12.44 15.90 1.30
C VAL A 340 11.65 16.17 0.02
N ASP A 341 10.44 15.61 -0.07
CA ASP A 341 9.57 15.66 -1.23
C ASP A 341 8.11 15.38 -0.84
N TRP A 342 7.15 15.65 -1.72
CA TRP A 342 5.72 15.28 -1.58
C TRP A 342 5.44 13.86 -2.04
N THR A 343 6.40 13.21 -2.67
CA THR A 343 6.38 11.79 -3.07
C THR A 343 7.34 10.98 -2.22
N SER A 344 7.29 9.64 -2.32
CA SER A 344 8.18 8.77 -1.55
C SER A 344 9.37 8.28 -2.38
N PRO A 345 10.58 8.17 -1.81
CA PRO A 345 11.73 7.58 -2.51
C PRO A 345 11.51 6.13 -2.94
N ALA A 346 10.52 5.43 -2.36
CA ALA A 346 10.11 4.10 -2.80
C ALA A 346 9.49 4.07 -4.21
N LEU A 347 9.17 5.25 -4.81
CA LEU A 347 8.79 5.35 -6.23
C LEU A 347 9.94 5.03 -7.18
N GLY A 348 11.19 5.25 -6.75
CA GLY A 348 12.33 5.28 -7.66
C GLY A 348 12.27 6.42 -8.70
N GLU A 349 13.31 6.53 -9.49
CA GLU A 349 13.41 7.60 -10.52
C GLU A 349 12.33 7.45 -11.61
N LYS A 350 12.03 6.22 -12.03
CA LYS A 350 11.03 5.96 -13.07
C LYS A 350 9.59 6.19 -12.61
N GLY A 351 9.32 6.02 -11.31
CA GLY A 351 8.04 6.41 -10.71
C GLY A 351 7.88 7.92 -10.53
N GLY A 352 8.97 8.69 -10.76
CA GLY A 352 9.00 10.14 -10.77
C GLY A 352 9.60 10.78 -9.51
N TYR A 353 10.11 10.01 -8.53
CA TYR A 353 10.73 10.60 -7.34
C TYR A 353 11.93 11.50 -7.69
N LYS A 354 11.94 12.69 -7.06
CA LYS A 354 13.04 13.65 -7.19
C LYS A 354 13.00 14.60 -5.99
N ASP A 355 14.10 14.72 -5.25
CA ASP A 355 14.22 15.65 -4.11
C ASP A 355 13.95 17.11 -4.54
N ILE A 356 12.70 17.55 -4.45
CA ILE A 356 12.24 18.86 -4.94
C ILE A 356 12.04 19.86 -3.82
N CYS A 357 11.71 19.43 -2.59
CA CYS A 357 11.47 20.35 -1.48
C CYS A 357 12.69 21.21 -1.12
N GLY A 358 13.91 20.70 -1.36
CA GLY A 358 15.17 21.42 -1.18
C GLY A 358 15.33 22.02 0.22
N ASP A 359 15.69 23.30 0.30
CA ASP A 359 15.95 23.96 1.60
C ASP A 359 14.68 24.13 2.44
N ALA A 360 13.49 24.17 1.84
CA ALA A 360 12.25 24.31 2.60
C ALA A 360 11.93 23.09 3.50
N CYS A 361 12.52 21.92 3.23
CA CYS A 361 12.42 20.74 4.07
C CYS A 361 13.58 20.57 5.07
N LYS A 362 14.60 21.41 5.02
CA LYS A 362 15.72 21.41 5.97
C LYS A 362 15.39 22.20 7.23
N PHE A 363 15.90 21.77 8.37
CA PHE A 363 15.75 22.49 9.62
C PHE A 363 16.71 23.70 9.64
N ASP A 364 16.13 24.92 9.59
CA ASP A 364 16.85 26.18 9.74
C ASP A 364 15.98 27.19 10.50
N PRO A 365 16.18 27.29 11.84
CA PRO A 365 15.35 28.16 12.68
C PRO A 365 15.56 29.66 12.41
N ASP A 366 16.71 30.08 11.89
CA ASP A 366 16.97 31.49 11.60
C ASP A 366 16.30 31.91 10.30
N GLU A 367 16.41 31.11 9.23
CA GLU A 367 15.68 31.36 7.98
C GLU A 367 14.16 31.21 8.18
N ALA A 368 13.73 30.26 9.03
CA ALA A 368 12.32 30.10 9.41
C ALA A 368 11.72 31.40 9.96
N LYS A 369 12.39 32.04 10.94
CA LYS A 369 11.96 33.34 11.50
C LYS A 369 11.86 34.41 10.44
N LYS A 370 12.91 34.54 9.64
CA LYS A 370 12.99 35.54 8.58
C LYS A 370 11.84 35.39 7.57
N LEU A 371 11.60 34.18 7.07
CA LEU A 371 10.50 33.91 6.11
C LEU A 371 9.14 34.21 6.72
N ILE A 372 8.91 33.84 7.98
CA ILE A 372 7.64 34.14 8.67
C ILE A 372 7.45 35.67 8.85
N GLU A 373 8.49 36.39 9.20
CA GLU A 373 8.43 37.87 9.31
C GLU A 373 8.17 38.50 7.95
N GLU A 374 8.86 38.06 6.89
CA GLU A 374 8.65 38.57 5.52
C GLU A 374 7.25 38.29 4.98
N GLY A 375 6.64 37.15 5.38
CA GLY A 375 5.26 36.77 5.04
C GLY A 375 4.19 37.47 5.89
N GLY A 376 4.57 38.39 6.79
CA GLY A 376 3.63 39.16 7.62
C GLY A 376 3.31 38.50 8.99
N GLY A 377 4.00 37.46 9.36
CA GLY A 377 3.85 36.74 10.63
C GLY A 377 2.82 35.63 10.63
N LEU A 378 2.79 34.86 11.71
CA LEU A 378 1.78 33.80 11.88
C LEU A 378 0.38 34.39 12.09
N PRO A 379 -0.68 33.78 11.56
CA PRO A 379 -2.06 34.18 11.82
C PRO A 379 -2.35 34.25 13.32
N GLY A 380 -2.63 35.47 13.82
CA GLY A 380 -2.83 35.71 15.26
C GLY A 380 -1.61 35.40 16.14
N GLY A 381 -0.41 35.33 15.56
CA GLY A 381 0.85 35.06 16.27
C GLY A 381 1.04 33.62 16.74
N LYS A 382 0.18 32.68 16.30
CA LYS A 382 0.19 31.28 16.74
C LYS A 382 -0.20 30.32 15.62
N VAL A 383 0.24 29.07 15.77
CA VAL A 383 -0.20 27.94 14.93
C VAL A 383 -0.77 26.84 15.82
N THR A 384 -1.88 26.23 15.40
CA THR A 384 -2.48 25.07 16.06
C THR A 384 -2.50 23.90 15.09
N ILE A 385 -1.86 22.78 15.48
CA ILE A 385 -1.80 21.56 14.66
C ILE A 385 -2.88 20.59 15.15
N SER A 386 -3.72 20.10 14.22
CA SER A 386 -4.82 19.18 14.53
C SER A 386 -4.58 17.78 13.98
N SER A 387 -4.93 16.74 14.76
CA SER A 387 -4.98 15.35 14.32
C SER A 387 -5.85 14.52 15.25
N ASN A 388 -6.31 13.35 14.78
CA ASN A 388 -6.83 12.31 15.66
C ASN A 388 -5.74 11.75 16.56
N VAL A 389 -6.13 11.15 17.70
CA VAL A 389 -5.18 10.60 18.70
C VAL A 389 -5.47 9.16 19.11
N ASP A 390 -6.44 8.51 18.46
CA ASP A 390 -6.85 7.11 18.71
C ASP A 390 -5.89 6.08 18.09
N THR A 391 -5.08 6.48 17.11
CA THR A 391 -4.14 5.61 16.41
C THR A 391 -2.83 6.34 16.08
N GLY A 392 -1.80 5.61 15.61
CA GLY A 392 -0.61 6.16 14.96
C GLY A 392 0.32 7.00 15.82
N SER A 393 0.21 6.94 17.15
CA SER A 393 0.99 7.76 18.08
C SER A 393 0.95 9.28 17.78
N HIS A 394 -0.15 9.74 17.15
CA HIS A 394 -0.24 11.10 16.60
C HIS A 394 -0.04 12.19 17.67
N ARG A 395 -0.51 11.94 18.89
CA ARG A 395 -0.29 12.89 20.01
C ARG A 395 1.19 13.14 20.27
N VAL A 396 1.98 12.08 20.28
CA VAL A 396 3.41 12.17 20.64
C VAL A 396 4.20 12.97 19.61
N TRP A 397 4.01 12.67 18.32
CA TRP A 397 4.75 13.39 17.29
C TRP A 397 4.23 14.82 17.08
N MET A 398 2.93 15.09 17.26
CA MET A 398 2.41 16.47 17.23
C MET A 398 3.05 17.33 18.32
N ASP A 399 3.15 16.80 19.54
CA ASP A 399 3.83 17.48 20.63
C ASP A 399 5.32 17.73 20.28
N ALA A 400 6.00 16.76 19.66
CA ALA A 400 7.40 16.91 19.21
C ALA A 400 7.54 17.97 18.11
N VAL A 401 6.65 18.00 17.10
CA VAL A 401 6.62 19.05 16.06
C VAL A 401 6.39 20.42 16.68
N CYS A 402 5.38 20.56 17.55
CA CYS A 402 5.14 21.82 18.26
C CYS A 402 6.30 22.25 19.13
N ASN A 403 6.98 21.31 19.80
CA ASN A 403 8.19 21.63 20.57
C ASN A 403 9.32 22.13 19.67
N SER A 404 9.52 21.55 18.48
CA SER A 404 10.48 22.02 17.50
C SER A 404 10.17 23.46 17.06
N ILE A 405 8.94 23.73 16.67
CA ILE A 405 8.46 25.06 16.28
C ILE A 405 8.62 26.08 17.44
N ASN A 406 8.24 25.70 18.66
CA ASN A 406 8.39 26.56 19.85
C ASN A 406 9.85 26.87 20.17
N ASN A 407 10.76 25.90 19.99
CA ASN A 407 12.20 26.13 20.18
C ASN A 407 12.77 27.05 19.10
N ALA A 408 12.32 26.90 17.86
CA ALA A 408 12.76 27.73 16.74
C ALA A 408 12.20 29.15 16.81
N LEU A 409 10.91 29.33 17.07
CA LEU A 409 10.20 30.62 16.92
C LEU A 409 9.86 31.33 18.24
N GLY A 410 9.94 30.63 19.37
CA GLY A 410 9.60 31.12 20.69
C GLY A 410 8.48 30.32 21.38
N GLY A 411 8.57 30.19 22.68
CA GLY A 411 7.65 29.37 23.47
C GLY A 411 6.19 29.81 23.37
N GLY A 412 5.27 28.85 23.18
CA GLY A 412 3.83 29.09 23.05
C GLY A 412 3.36 29.51 21.66
N THR A 413 4.24 29.50 20.66
CA THR A 413 3.91 29.74 19.24
C THR A 413 3.09 28.61 18.63
N CYS A 414 3.41 27.34 18.96
CA CYS A 414 2.67 26.17 18.49
C CYS A 414 1.91 25.48 19.63
N THR A 415 0.70 25.07 19.33
CA THR A 415 -0.17 24.25 20.21
C THR A 415 -0.78 23.10 19.43
N VAL A 416 -1.13 22.02 20.13
CA VAL A 416 -1.80 20.86 19.52
C VAL A 416 -3.29 20.86 19.83
N ASN A 417 -4.10 20.45 18.85
CA ASN A 417 -5.53 20.21 18.97
C ASN A 417 -5.82 18.71 18.74
N PRO A 418 -5.86 17.90 19.79
CA PRO A 418 -6.12 16.46 19.66
C PRO A 418 -7.61 16.20 19.46
N ILE A 419 -7.97 15.45 18.42
CA ILE A 419 -9.32 14.98 18.16
C ILE A 419 -9.42 13.52 18.60
N GLY A 420 -10.47 13.17 19.35
CA GLY A 420 -10.58 11.87 20.03
C GLY A 420 -10.57 10.67 19.09
N THR A 421 -11.20 10.76 17.89
CA THR A 421 -11.30 9.65 16.94
C THR A 421 -10.97 10.09 15.51
N PHE A 422 -10.53 9.14 14.70
CA PHE A 422 -10.29 9.37 13.28
C PHE A 422 -11.59 9.77 12.53
N ALA A 423 -12.72 9.15 12.88
CA ALA A 423 -14.00 9.47 12.27
C ALA A 423 -14.41 10.94 12.52
N ASP A 424 -14.28 11.43 13.76
CA ASP A 424 -14.56 12.83 14.10
C ASP A 424 -13.58 13.78 13.41
N PHE A 425 -12.32 13.38 13.29
CA PHE A 425 -11.30 14.14 12.59
C PHE A 425 -11.65 14.29 11.10
N ARG A 426 -11.99 13.20 10.41
CA ARG A 426 -12.45 13.22 9.01
C ARG A 426 -13.71 14.06 8.81
N ASN A 427 -14.69 13.96 9.73
CA ASN A 427 -15.90 14.79 9.70
C ASN A 427 -15.58 16.28 9.82
N GLN A 428 -14.58 16.66 10.63
CA GLN A 428 -14.16 18.06 10.78
C GLN A 428 -13.40 18.56 9.55
N ILE A 429 -12.58 17.70 8.88
CA ILE A 429 -11.96 18.01 7.58
C ILE A 429 -13.04 18.27 6.53
N GLY A 430 -13.97 17.33 6.34
CA GLY A 430 -15.04 17.46 5.35
C GLY A 430 -15.96 18.66 5.58
N ALA A 431 -16.07 19.12 6.83
CA ALA A 431 -16.83 20.33 7.19
C ALA A 431 -15.98 21.61 7.23
N GLU A 432 -14.72 21.58 6.78
CA GLU A 432 -13.77 22.71 6.70
C GLU A 432 -13.63 23.48 8.03
N LYS A 433 -13.57 22.76 9.16
CA LYS A 433 -13.58 23.38 10.50
C LYS A 433 -12.21 23.77 11.04
N PHE A 434 -11.12 23.31 10.42
CA PHE A 434 -9.78 23.62 10.90
C PHE A 434 -9.35 25.03 10.45
N THR A 435 -8.74 25.77 11.36
CA THR A 435 -8.20 27.12 11.15
C THR A 435 -6.67 27.16 11.20
N GLY A 436 -6.03 26.01 11.32
CA GLY A 436 -4.60 25.78 11.30
C GLY A 436 -4.28 24.45 10.63
N PRO A 437 -2.99 24.16 10.40
CA PRO A 437 -2.58 22.95 9.70
C PRO A 437 -3.06 21.69 10.43
N PHE A 438 -3.40 20.69 9.65
CA PHE A 438 -3.87 19.41 10.15
C PHE A 438 -3.13 18.24 9.49
N ARG A 439 -3.07 17.13 10.18
CA ARG A 439 -2.42 15.90 9.70
C ARG A 439 -3.12 15.39 8.46
N ALA A 440 -2.34 15.04 7.45
CA ALA A 440 -2.76 14.15 6.38
C ALA A 440 -1.72 13.04 6.18
N GLY A 441 -2.11 11.96 5.56
CA GLY A 441 -1.23 10.88 5.15
C GLY A 441 -1.79 10.25 3.91
N TRP A 442 -0.90 9.77 3.06
CA TRP A 442 -1.24 9.07 1.83
C TRP A 442 -0.41 7.81 1.72
N GLN A 443 -1.05 6.71 1.38
CA GLN A 443 -0.43 5.50 0.89
C GLN A 443 -0.80 5.37 -0.58
N ALA A 444 0.20 5.25 -1.44
CA ALA A 444 -0.06 5.14 -2.87
C ALA A 444 -0.77 3.82 -3.21
N ASP A 445 -1.65 3.89 -4.20
CA ASP A 445 -2.33 2.74 -4.77
C ASP A 445 -1.45 2.05 -5.83
N TYR A 446 -0.61 2.84 -6.49
CA TYR A 446 0.37 2.39 -7.49
C TYR A 446 1.60 3.30 -7.46
N PRO A 447 2.79 2.82 -7.88
CA PRO A 447 4.06 3.51 -7.71
C PRO A 447 4.30 4.57 -8.80
N LEU A 448 3.46 5.61 -8.86
CA LEU A 448 3.60 6.75 -9.75
C LEU A 448 3.47 8.07 -9.01
N ILE A 449 4.25 9.07 -9.42
CA ILE A 449 4.18 10.46 -8.95
C ILE A 449 2.75 11.01 -9.08
N GLN A 450 2.03 10.67 -10.15
CA GLN A 450 0.65 11.08 -10.39
C GLN A 450 -0.27 10.73 -9.20
N ASN A 451 -0.09 9.56 -8.57
CA ASN A 451 -0.92 9.12 -7.44
C ASN A 451 -0.69 9.94 -6.16
N PHE A 452 0.43 10.61 -6.04
CA PHE A 452 0.70 11.54 -4.93
C PHE A 452 0.25 12.97 -5.23
N LEU A 453 0.25 13.39 -6.51
CA LEU A 453 -0.01 14.78 -6.87
C LEU A 453 -1.48 15.04 -7.21
N GLN A 454 -2.05 14.29 -8.15
CA GLN A 454 -3.39 14.57 -8.66
C GLN A 454 -4.49 14.40 -7.60
N PRO A 455 -4.61 13.29 -6.85
CA PRO A 455 -5.67 13.12 -5.87
C PRO A 455 -5.57 14.08 -4.69
N LEU A 456 -4.35 14.57 -4.35
CA LEU A 456 -4.10 15.34 -3.14
C LEU A 456 -4.07 16.85 -3.36
N TYR A 457 -3.70 17.33 -4.57
CA TYR A 457 -3.44 18.76 -4.81
C TYR A 457 -4.17 19.33 -6.03
N TYR A 458 -4.70 18.52 -6.96
CA TYR A 458 -5.47 19.00 -8.08
C TYR A 458 -6.76 19.70 -7.59
N THR A 459 -7.13 20.81 -8.21
CA THR A 459 -8.31 21.59 -7.82
C THR A 459 -9.57 20.73 -7.88
N GLY A 460 -10.27 20.61 -6.75
CA GLY A 460 -11.51 19.85 -6.64
C GLY A 460 -11.34 18.33 -6.48
N ALA A 461 -10.11 17.81 -6.48
CA ALA A 461 -9.87 16.38 -6.25
C ALA A 461 -10.39 15.94 -4.87
N SER A 462 -10.88 14.70 -4.79
CA SER A 462 -11.60 14.17 -3.63
C SER A 462 -10.78 14.11 -2.35
N SER A 463 -9.47 13.91 -2.47
CA SER A 463 -8.53 13.82 -1.34
C SER A 463 -7.74 15.13 -1.13
N ASN A 464 -8.03 16.20 -1.89
CA ASN A 464 -7.50 17.53 -1.65
C ASN A 464 -8.20 18.17 -0.43
N ASP A 465 -7.88 17.67 0.73
CA ASP A 465 -8.49 18.05 2.01
C ASP A 465 -8.26 19.53 2.37
N GLY A 466 -7.12 20.07 1.97
CA GLY A 466 -6.76 21.49 2.19
C GLY A 466 -7.44 22.46 1.25
N LYS A 467 -8.09 21.99 0.20
CA LYS A 467 -8.67 22.80 -0.89
C LYS A 467 -7.63 23.70 -1.57
N PHE A 468 -6.41 23.18 -1.75
CA PHE A 468 -5.43 23.84 -2.58
C PHE A 468 -5.97 24.00 -4.00
N SER A 469 -5.70 25.16 -4.61
CA SER A 469 -6.10 25.46 -5.98
C SER A 469 -5.04 26.31 -6.63
N SER A 470 -4.44 25.82 -7.68
CA SER A 470 -3.45 26.52 -8.49
C SER A 470 -3.65 26.14 -9.94
N LYS A 471 -4.03 27.14 -10.76
CA LYS A 471 -4.20 26.91 -12.19
C LYS A 471 -2.91 26.41 -12.86
N GLU A 472 -1.76 26.89 -12.42
CA GLU A 472 -0.46 26.48 -12.97
C GLU A 472 -0.16 25.02 -12.65
N PHE A 473 -0.45 24.57 -11.43
CA PHE A 473 -0.36 23.16 -11.02
C PHE A 473 -1.31 22.30 -11.85
N ASP A 474 -2.58 22.69 -11.95
CA ASP A 474 -3.59 21.95 -12.70
C ASP A 474 -3.22 21.84 -14.18
N ASP A 475 -2.78 22.93 -14.81
CA ASP A 475 -2.34 22.94 -16.23
C ASP A 475 -1.15 21.99 -16.46
N LEU A 476 -0.21 21.85 -15.50
CA LEU A 476 0.92 20.94 -15.59
C LEU A 476 0.50 19.49 -15.42
N VAL A 477 -0.42 19.20 -14.49
CA VAL A 477 -1.00 17.85 -14.30
C VAL A 477 -1.79 17.44 -15.55
N ASP A 478 -2.63 18.34 -16.08
CA ASP A 478 -3.39 18.10 -17.31
C ASP A 478 -2.46 17.87 -18.52
N LYS A 479 -1.37 18.65 -18.62
CA LYS A 479 -0.34 18.45 -19.64
C LYS A 479 0.33 17.07 -19.48
N ALA A 480 0.72 16.70 -18.26
CA ALA A 480 1.34 15.40 -17.99
C ALA A 480 0.45 14.24 -18.42
N ASN A 481 -0.85 14.29 -18.08
CA ASN A 481 -1.83 13.28 -18.49
C ASN A 481 -2.04 13.22 -20.02
N GLN A 482 -1.77 14.30 -20.76
CA GLN A 482 -1.94 14.37 -22.23
C GLN A 482 -0.68 13.99 -23.01
N GLU A 483 0.47 13.92 -22.36
CA GLU A 483 1.72 13.50 -23.02
C GLU A 483 1.57 12.05 -23.51
N THR A 484 2.26 11.74 -24.62
CA THR A 484 2.27 10.38 -25.17
C THR A 484 3.55 9.61 -24.82
N ASP A 485 4.56 10.32 -24.36
CA ASP A 485 5.82 9.76 -23.87
C ASP A 485 5.81 9.74 -22.33
N PRO A 486 5.93 8.58 -21.68
CA PRO A 486 5.90 8.46 -20.22
C PRO A 486 6.95 9.30 -19.51
N GLY A 487 8.17 9.40 -20.06
CA GLY A 487 9.24 10.21 -19.48
C GLY A 487 8.87 11.70 -19.45
N THR A 488 8.33 12.23 -20.55
CA THR A 488 7.85 13.61 -20.63
C THR A 488 6.66 13.87 -19.69
N ALA A 489 5.78 12.87 -19.51
CA ALA A 489 4.69 12.95 -18.54
C ALA A 489 5.24 13.10 -17.11
N ILE A 490 6.21 12.27 -16.73
CA ILE A 490 6.87 12.34 -15.42
C ILE A 490 7.55 13.69 -15.21
N GLU A 491 8.28 14.21 -16.20
CA GLU A 491 8.89 15.56 -16.13
C GLU A 491 7.85 16.66 -15.91
N SER A 492 6.67 16.56 -16.52
CA SER A 492 5.58 17.53 -16.33
C SER A 492 4.96 17.42 -14.93
N PHE A 493 4.82 16.21 -14.37
CA PHE A 493 4.43 16.03 -12.97
C PHE A 493 5.47 16.57 -12.00
N GLN A 494 6.77 16.39 -12.26
CA GLN A 494 7.84 16.99 -11.43
C GLN A 494 7.81 18.52 -11.47
N GLN A 495 7.50 19.13 -12.63
CA GLN A 495 7.27 20.57 -12.71
C GLN A 495 6.06 21.01 -11.89
N ALA A 496 4.98 20.23 -11.88
CA ALA A 496 3.84 20.51 -11.00
C ALA A 496 4.23 20.42 -9.51
N GLU A 497 5.09 19.49 -9.15
CA GLU A 497 5.60 19.35 -7.78
C GLU A 497 6.49 20.53 -7.34
N GLU A 498 7.23 21.15 -8.27
CA GLU A 498 7.97 22.40 -8.01
C GLU A 498 7.03 23.52 -7.54
N ILE A 499 5.78 23.58 -8.05
CA ILE A 499 4.75 24.53 -7.57
C ILE A 499 4.39 24.24 -6.10
N LEU A 500 4.36 22.98 -5.69
CA LEU A 500 4.14 22.63 -4.28
C LEU A 500 5.31 23.10 -3.39
N ALA A 501 6.55 23.03 -3.88
CA ALA A 501 7.73 23.53 -3.16
C ALA A 501 7.70 25.07 -3.02
N GLU A 502 7.19 25.78 -4.02
CA GLU A 502 7.04 27.23 -3.98
C GLU A 502 5.89 27.65 -3.06
N GLN A 503 4.71 27.04 -3.22
CA GLN A 503 3.49 27.47 -2.54
C GLN A 503 3.29 26.81 -1.16
N MET A 504 3.92 25.67 -0.89
CA MET A 504 3.85 24.90 0.36
C MET A 504 2.42 24.70 0.89
N PRO A 505 1.48 24.13 0.11
CA PRO A 505 0.12 23.87 0.59
C PRO A 505 0.07 22.80 1.67
N ALA A 506 1.10 21.96 1.73
CA ALA A 506 1.31 20.96 2.76
C ALA A 506 2.80 20.85 3.06
N ILE A 507 3.14 20.65 4.32
CA ILE A 507 4.51 20.40 4.77
C ILE A 507 4.76 18.89 4.72
N PRO A 508 5.70 18.38 3.90
CA PRO A 508 6.15 17.00 3.99
C PRO A 508 6.85 16.78 5.34
N LEU A 509 6.45 15.75 6.08
CA LEU A 509 7.04 15.47 7.39
C LEU A 509 8.04 14.31 7.30
N TRP A 510 7.55 13.12 6.98
CA TRP A 510 8.34 11.90 6.85
C TRP A 510 7.63 10.87 5.99
N TYR A 511 8.43 9.94 5.47
CA TYR A 511 7.95 8.71 4.87
C TYR A 511 7.83 7.63 5.94
N GLN A 512 6.81 6.79 5.85
CA GLN A 512 6.72 5.60 6.69
C GLN A 512 7.61 4.51 6.11
N ASN A 513 8.38 3.84 6.97
CA ASN A 513 9.16 2.70 6.55
C ASN A 513 8.35 1.40 6.73
N GLY A 514 8.54 0.46 5.82
CA GLY A 514 8.24 -0.95 6.05
C GLY A 514 9.23 -1.51 7.07
N SER A 515 8.75 -2.31 8.02
CA SER A 515 9.54 -2.82 9.12
C SER A 515 9.24 -4.30 9.30
N ALA A 516 10.18 -5.18 8.93
CA ALA A 516 10.01 -6.62 9.03
C ALA A 516 11.18 -7.29 9.76
N GLY A 517 10.91 -8.46 10.35
CA GLY A 517 11.94 -9.31 10.95
C GLY A 517 11.72 -10.75 10.57
N TYR A 518 12.82 -11.50 10.33
CA TYR A 518 12.72 -12.89 9.91
C TYR A 518 13.73 -13.82 10.61
N SER A 519 13.40 -15.12 10.62
CA SER A 519 14.20 -16.18 11.26
C SER A 519 15.40 -16.59 10.40
N GLU A 520 16.37 -17.27 11.01
CA GLU A 520 17.53 -17.86 10.30
C GLU A 520 17.13 -18.96 9.29
N ASN A 521 15.90 -19.46 9.39
CA ASN A 521 15.35 -20.44 8.47
C ASN A 521 15.02 -19.87 7.09
N LEU A 522 14.99 -18.54 6.95
CA LEU A 522 14.66 -17.87 5.69
C LEU A 522 15.86 -17.17 5.09
N SER A 523 15.88 -17.09 3.77
CA SER A 523 16.76 -16.23 2.97
C SER A 523 15.98 -15.57 1.83
N ASP A 524 16.61 -14.57 1.18
CA ASP A 524 16.01 -13.77 0.11
C ASP A 524 14.67 -13.11 0.53
N VAL A 525 14.61 -12.66 1.80
CA VAL A 525 13.45 -11.95 2.33
C VAL A 525 13.55 -10.48 1.97
N SER A 526 12.54 -9.94 1.29
CA SER A 526 12.40 -8.54 0.96
C SER A 526 10.96 -8.05 1.15
N LEU A 527 10.79 -6.74 1.26
CA LEU A 527 9.49 -6.09 1.19
C LEU A 527 9.39 -5.34 -0.13
N ASN A 528 8.20 -5.32 -0.73
CA ASN A 528 7.92 -4.44 -1.85
C ASN A 528 7.65 -3.00 -1.36
N GLN A 529 7.39 -2.07 -2.29
CA GLN A 529 7.15 -0.65 -2.02
C GLN A 529 5.90 -0.39 -1.14
N PHE A 530 5.00 -1.38 -1.04
CA PHE A 530 3.79 -1.32 -0.21
C PHE A 530 4.01 -1.94 1.18
N SER A 531 5.26 -2.29 1.53
CA SER A 531 5.62 -2.97 2.79
C SER A 531 5.05 -4.38 2.91
N VAL A 532 4.81 -5.04 1.80
CA VAL A 532 4.35 -6.43 1.75
C VAL A 532 5.54 -7.35 1.47
N PRO A 533 5.71 -8.47 2.21
CA PRO A 533 6.75 -9.45 1.90
C PRO A 533 6.57 -10.05 0.50
N VAL A 534 7.67 -10.17 -0.23
CA VAL A 534 7.70 -10.76 -1.57
C VAL A 534 7.78 -12.28 -1.42
N TYR A 535 6.64 -12.90 -1.07
CA TYR A 535 6.57 -14.30 -0.64
C TYR A 535 7.10 -15.31 -1.66
N ASP A 536 6.91 -15.04 -2.96
CA ASP A 536 7.36 -15.91 -4.06
C ASP A 536 8.90 -15.98 -4.19
N GLN A 537 9.63 -14.99 -3.68
CA GLN A 537 11.10 -14.98 -3.68
C GLN A 537 11.73 -15.61 -2.43
N ILE A 538 10.98 -15.70 -1.33
CA ILE A 538 11.49 -16.21 -0.05
C ILE A 538 11.87 -17.68 -0.17
N LYS A 539 13.08 -18.02 0.29
CA LYS A 539 13.58 -19.38 0.39
C LYS A 539 13.55 -19.87 1.83
N VAL A 540 13.22 -21.14 2.03
CA VAL A 540 13.33 -21.83 3.33
C VAL A 540 14.59 -22.68 3.29
N ASN A 541 15.52 -22.43 4.22
CA ASN A 541 16.86 -23.07 4.29
C ASN A 541 16.81 -24.48 4.87
#